data_c8a6a3e5fb39d6fc2be39f96ef8aa0f5
#
_entry.id   c8a6a3e5fb39d6fc2be39f96ef8aa0f5
#
_cell.length_a   1.000
_cell.length_b   1.000
_cell.length_c   1.000
_cell.angle_alpha   90.00
_cell.angle_beta   90.00
_cell.angle_gamma   90.00
#
_symmetry.space_group_name_H-M   'P 1'
#
loop_
_entity.id
_entity.type
_entity.pdbx_description
1 polymer ?
#
loop_
_entity_poly.entity_id
_entity_poly.type
_entity_poly.pdbx_seq_one_letter_code
_entity_poly.pdbx_strand_id
1 'polypeptide(L)'
;MVSKLLRRIKKYFIAIYNIIWFTIYTDNAAPLKSDYSEDSIWKGIVTFTNENRSIEYNFFLKEFGKENEFKWVGGVYTGNAIVGIANGAVSCMVLDLKKNQLSNIGSLNVGDFKWSGGCFFNGTVYGFPRKSNNLMVFPISDGLPPDEISLEISYSKEHHYGGVCTKDGIIYQPPRNSNTILKTDLKNNKTKEISISKDRRKFRYCGSIIHPNGLIYMFPEYMEKVMVINPKTDKVYFIGKIFSSMTFDACIGYDGNIYGFSAYSNGILKIDVNKNTANMLFDDKKFGCYGSILGANGNVIGVPGDGNQIYEYNIKENCVKVIASLEEKGPAKCAGSAVSDDGTIYCIPALGNKIYMLKPGESIKIPGELLQSSYFNGNY
;
A
#
# COMPACT_ATOMS: atom_id res chain seq x y z
N MET A 1 -0.65 -13.67 -40.23
CA MET A 1 0.64 -12.99 -39.99
C MET A 1 0.48 -11.58 -39.45
N VAL A 2 -0.40 -10.76 -39.99
CA VAL A 2 -0.69 -9.35 -39.58
C VAL A 2 -1.15 -9.22 -38.14
N SER A 3 -1.99 -10.12 -37.64
CA SER A 3 -2.51 -10.05 -36.25
C SER A 3 -1.44 -10.30 -35.17
N LYS A 4 -0.43 -11.14 -35.44
CA LYS A 4 0.72 -11.36 -34.54
C LYS A 4 1.68 -10.16 -34.51
N LEU A 5 1.83 -9.48 -35.65
CA LEU A 5 2.64 -8.28 -35.78
C LEU A 5 2.00 -7.12 -35.01
N LEU A 6 0.68 -6.90 -35.18
CA LEU A 6 -0.07 -5.86 -34.47
C LEU A 6 -0.06 -6.09 -32.94
N ARG A 7 -0.11 -7.34 -32.46
CA ARG A 7 0.03 -7.64 -31.02
C ARG A 7 1.45 -7.37 -30.49
N ARG A 8 2.50 -7.62 -31.32
CA ARG A 8 3.88 -7.26 -30.97
C ARG A 8 4.07 -5.74 -30.94
N ILE A 9 3.59 -5.03 -31.95
CA ILE A 9 3.64 -3.57 -32.02
C ILE A 9 2.92 -2.95 -30.82
N LYS A 10 1.71 -3.44 -30.46
CA LYS A 10 0.98 -2.96 -29.27
C LYS A 10 1.72 -3.23 -27.96
N LYS A 11 2.44 -4.35 -27.85
CA LYS A 11 3.30 -4.66 -26.69
C LYS A 11 4.52 -3.74 -26.61
N TYR A 12 5.13 -3.41 -27.75
CA TYR A 12 6.25 -2.46 -27.83
C TYR A 12 5.78 -1.03 -27.53
N PHE A 13 4.63 -0.61 -28.04
CA PHE A 13 4.06 0.71 -27.72
C PHE A 13 3.70 0.86 -26.26
N ILE A 14 3.17 -0.17 -25.61
CA ILE A 14 2.89 -0.16 -24.15
C ILE A 14 4.19 -0.14 -23.35
N ALA A 15 5.22 -0.86 -23.78
CA ALA A 15 6.53 -0.84 -23.13
C ALA A 15 7.25 0.52 -23.31
N ILE A 16 7.22 1.08 -24.53
CA ILE A 16 7.78 2.41 -24.84
C ILE A 16 6.96 3.51 -24.13
N TYR A 17 5.64 3.41 -24.10
CA TYR A 17 4.78 4.34 -23.37
C TYR A 17 5.06 4.30 -21.86
N ASN A 18 5.27 3.14 -21.29
CA ASN A 18 5.67 3.00 -19.89
C ASN A 18 7.09 3.53 -19.63
N ILE A 19 8.04 3.30 -20.56
CA ILE A 19 9.42 3.82 -20.46
C ILE A 19 9.44 5.35 -20.67
N ILE A 20 8.73 5.88 -21.63
CA ILE A 20 8.64 7.33 -21.87
C ILE A 20 7.89 8.00 -20.72
N TRP A 21 6.82 7.39 -20.19
CA TRP A 21 6.16 7.86 -18.98
C TRP A 21 7.12 7.90 -17.77
N PHE A 22 7.90 6.84 -17.58
CA PHE A 22 8.90 6.78 -16.53
C PHE A 22 9.97 7.88 -16.68
N THR A 23 10.45 8.13 -17.88
CA THR A 23 11.57 9.07 -18.13
C THR A 23 11.13 10.54 -18.13
N ILE A 24 9.93 10.85 -18.62
CA ILE A 24 9.44 12.25 -18.70
C ILE A 24 8.97 12.76 -17.31
N TYR A 25 8.60 11.86 -16.40
CA TYR A 25 8.00 12.25 -15.12
C TYR A 25 8.97 12.35 -13.95
N THR A 26 10.22 11.92 -14.10
CA THR A 26 11.22 12.00 -13.02
C THR A 26 11.96 13.35 -12.96
N ASP A 27 11.98 14.13 -14.06
CA ASP A 27 12.87 15.30 -14.17
C ASP A 27 12.20 16.67 -13.94
N ASN A 28 10.87 16.77 -13.79
CA ASN A 28 10.17 18.06 -13.76
C ASN A 28 9.45 18.42 -12.46
N ALA A 29 9.70 17.75 -11.35
CA ALA A 29 9.23 18.23 -10.05
C ALA A 29 10.22 19.31 -9.55
N ALA A 30 9.92 20.58 -9.80
CA ALA A 30 10.64 21.67 -9.14
C ALA A 30 10.59 21.45 -7.62
N PRO A 31 11.72 21.56 -6.91
CA PRO A 31 11.73 21.39 -5.47
C PRO A 31 10.89 22.49 -4.84
N LEU A 32 9.80 22.08 -4.20
CA LEU A 32 9.10 22.98 -3.31
C LEU A 32 10.09 23.34 -2.19
N LYS A 33 10.31 24.64 -1.95
CA LYS A 33 11.17 25.10 -0.87
C LYS A 33 10.69 24.47 0.44
N SER A 34 11.59 23.79 1.12
CA SER A 34 11.36 23.22 2.44
C SER A 34 11.36 24.36 3.45
N ASP A 35 10.19 24.82 3.87
CA ASP A 35 10.10 25.62 5.09
C ASP A 35 10.09 24.65 6.28
N TYR A 36 11.28 24.29 6.76
CA TYR A 36 11.46 23.65 8.05
C TYR A 36 11.13 24.71 9.12
N SER A 37 9.93 24.66 9.67
CA SER A 37 9.64 25.34 10.92
C SER A 37 10.12 24.44 12.07
N GLU A 38 10.81 25.03 13.09
CA GLU A 38 11.22 24.35 14.31
C GLU A 38 10.05 23.73 15.10
N ASP A 39 8.81 24.06 14.76
CA ASP A 39 7.56 23.52 15.30
C ASP A 39 7.08 22.22 14.65
N SER A 40 7.86 21.62 13.76
CA SER A 40 7.54 20.30 13.21
C SER A 40 7.51 19.28 14.34
N ILE A 41 6.34 18.66 14.56
CA ILE A 41 6.17 17.53 15.49
C ILE A 41 7.02 16.31 15.14
N TRP A 42 7.66 16.31 13.98
CA TRP A 42 8.54 15.27 13.49
C TRP A 42 9.99 15.60 13.79
N LYS A 43 10.60 14.90 14.76
CA LYS A 43 12.00 15.13 15.18
C LYS A 43 13.04 14.46 14.29
N GLY A 44 12.70 14.02 13.11
CA GLY A 44 13.66 13.51 12.16
C GLY A 44 13.29 12.17 11.54
N ILE A 45 13.98 11.87 10.47
CA ILE A 45 13.95 10.58 9.78
C ILE A 45 15.14 9.78 10.26
N VAL A 46 14.87 8.65 10.88
CA VAL A 46 15.91 7.66 11.18
C VAL A 46 15.93 6.65 10.05
N THR A 47 17.06 6.51 9.40
CA THR A 47 17.26 5.53 8.34
C THR A 47 17.95 4.31 8.93
N PHE A 48 17.31 3.15 8.86
CA PHE A 48 17.96 1.89 9.13
C PHE A 48 18.72 1.44 7.88
N THR A 49 20.04 1.53 7.93
CA THR A 49 20.92 0.87 6.96
C THR A 49 21.35 -0.46 7.55
N ASN A 50 21.07 -1.53 6.88
CA ASN A 50 21.62 -2.81 7.25
C ASN A 50 22.92 -3.02 6.47
N GLU A 51 24.01 -2.46 6.98
CA GLU A 51 25.33 -2.51 6.34
C GLU A 51 25.81 -3.93 6.04
N ASN A 52 25.44 -4.90 6.90
CA ASN A 52 25.80 -6.31 6.71
C ASN A 52 24.95 -7.02 5.64
N ARG A 53 23.92 -6.39 5.11
CA ARG A 53 22.94 -7.00 4.19
C ARG A 53 22.84 -6.35 2.82
N SER A 54 23.63 -5.35 2.51
CA SER A 54 23.80 -4.90 1.13
C SER A 54 24.21 -6.06 0.21
N ILE A 55 24.93 -7.05 0.75
CA ILE A 55 25.34 -8.28 0.06
C ILE A 55 24.16 -9.22 -0.17
N GLU A 56 23.24 -9.39 0.79
CA GLU A 56 22.03 -10.20 0.63
C GLU A 56 21.02 -9.55 -0.34
N TYR A 57 20.86 -8.24 -0.32
CA TYR A 57 20.05 -7.53 -1.31
C TYR A 57 20.60 -7.69 -2.72
N ASN A 58 21.90 -7.57 -2.91
CA ASN A 58 22.56 -7.82 -4.19
C ASN A 58 22.48 -9.29 -4.60
N PHE A 59 22.47 -10.23 -3.64
CA PHE A 59 22.32 -11.65 -3.88
C PHE A 59 20.91 -11.96 -4.38
N PHE A 60 19.85 -11.46 -3.71
CA PHE A 60 18.47 -11.61 -4.15
C PHE A 60 18.22 -10.99 -5.52
N LEU A 61 18.72 -9.79 -5.79
CA LEU A 61 18.61 -9.15 -7.11
C LEU A 61 19.31 -9.96 -8.22
N LYS A 62 20.44 -10.62 -7.90
CA LYS A 62 21.16 -11.48 -8.85
C LYS A 62 20.43 -12.81 -9.10
N GLU A 63 19.88 -13.46 -8.07
CA GLU A 63 19.11 -14.70 -8.22
C GLU A 63 17.82 -14.50 -9.01
N PHE A 64 17.15 -13.37 -8.85
CA PHE A 64 15.91 -13.05 -9.55
C PHE A 64 16.12 -12.47 -10.95
N GLY A 65 17.34 -12.17 -11.34
CA GLY A 65 17.69 -11.78 -12.71
C GLY A 65 17.06 -10.48 -13.24
N LYS A 66 16.42 -9.69 -12.37
CA LYS A 66 15.74 -8.45 -12.75
C LYS A 66 15.99 -7.36 -11.71
N GLU A 67 16.72 -6.33 -12.11
CA GLU A 67 17.09 -5.18 -11.28
C GLU A 67 15.92 -4.29 -10.82
N ASN A 68 14.67 -4.57 -11.24
CA ASN A 68 13.52 -3.70 -11.09
C ASN A 68 12.28 -4.36 -10.44
N GLU A 69 12.46 -5.34 -9.57
CA GLU A 69 11.33 -6.01 -8.90
C GLU A 69 11.12 -5.50 -7.48
N PHE A 70 9.84 -5.22 -7.16
CA PHE A 70 9.44 -4.82 -5.81
C PHE A 70 9.70 -5.97 -4.84
N LYS A 71 10.57 -5.78 -3.83
CA LYS A 71 10.88 -6.78 -2.81
C LYS A 71 9.70 -7.02 -1.89
N TRP A 72 9.24 -5.95 -1.23
CA TRP A 72 8.10 -5.98 -0.31
C TRP A 72 7.09 -4.90 -0.71
N VAL A 73 5.81 -5.17 -0.48
CA VAL A 73 4.70 -4.24 -0.71
C VAL A 73 3.69 -4.36 0.42
N GLY A 74 3.53 -3.27 1.17
CA GLY A 74 2.71 -3.21 2.37
C GLY A 74 3.45 -3.63 3.64
N GLY A 75 3.14 -2.97 4.73
CA GLY A 75 3.65 -3.24 6.07
C GLY A 75 2.53 -3.67 7.02
N VAL A 76 2.84 -4.59 7.92
CA VAL A 76 1.92 -5.07 8.96
C VAL A 76 2.57 -4.91 10.31
N TYR A 77 1.91 -4.20 11.22
CA TYR A 77 2.30 -4.11 12.61
C TYR A 77 1.68 -5.25 13.42
N THR A 78 2.48 -5.93 14.25
CA THR A 78 2.06 -7.11 15.02
C THR A 78 2.05 -6.89 16.54
N GLY A 79 2.16 -5.62 16.99
CA GLY A 79 2.35 -5.26 18.39
C GLY A 79 3.84 -5.26 18.81
N ASN A 80 4.68 -6.09 18.21
CA ASN A 80 6.10 -6.20 18.56
C ASN A 80 7.06 -6.08 17.36
N ALA A 81 6.54 -6.22 16.15
CA ALA A 81 7.35 -6.17 14.92
C ALA A 81 6.61 -5.48 13.79
N ILE A 82 7.37 -4.97 12.83
CA ILE A 82 6.90 -4.55 11.52
C ILE A 82 7.26 -5.64 10.52
N VAL A 83 6.27 -6.15 9.79
CA VAL A 83 6.46 -7.18 8.78
C VAL A 83 6.21 -6.60 7.39
N GLY A 84 7.21 -6.61 6.52
CA GLY A 84 7.06 -6.29 5.10
C GLY A 84 6.60 -7.52 4.33
N ILE A 85 5.50 -7.38 3.57
CA ILE A 85 4.87 -8.46 2.83
C ILE A 85 5.69 -8.79 1.58
N ALA A 86 6.09 -10.05 1.43
CA ALA A 86 6.88 -10.51 0.29
C ALA A 86 6.12 -10.31 -1.02
N ASN A 87 6.65 -9.51 -1.95
CA ASN A 87 6.07 -9.29 -3.28
C ASN A 87 6.88 -10.06 -4.34
N GLY A 88 8.11 -9.64 -4.64
CA GLY A 88 9.09 -10.39 -5.41
C GLY A 88 10.08 -11.17 -4.53
N ALA A 89 10.29 -10.74 -3.29
CA ALA A 89 11.19 -11.41 -2.36
C ALA A 89 10.70 -12.82 -1.98
N VAL A 90 11.63 -13.72 -1.69
CA VAL A 90 11.34 -15.08 -1.18
C VAL A 90 11.19 -15.14 0.33
N SER A 91 11.28 -14.01 1.01
CA SER A 91 11.17 -13.90 2.46
C SER A 91 10.38 -12.66 2.87
N CYS A 92 9.76 -12.71 4.03
CA CYS A 92 9.22 -11.54 4.69
C CYS A 92 10.34 -10.75 5.37
N MET A 93 10.30 -9.43 5.26
CA MET A 93 11.11 -8.54 6.08
C MET A 93 10.47 -8.47 7.47
N VAL A 94 11.25 -8.62 8.53
CA VAL A 94 10.79 -8.50 9.92
C VAL A 94 11.70 -7.57 10.69
N LEU A 95 11.17 -6.44 11.15
CA LEU A 95 11.82 -5.54 12.08
C LEU A 95 11.25 -5.80 13.49
N ASP A 96 12.02 -6.49 14.33
CA ASP A 96 11.71 -6.67 15.75
C ASP A 96 11.93 -5.33 16.47
N LEU A 97 10.86 -4.72 16.96
CA LEU A 97 10.92 -3.39 17.58
C LEU A 97 11.53 -3.41 18.98
N LYS A 98 11.44 -4.52 19.71
CA LYS A 98 12.06 -4.66 21.04
C LYS A 98 13.56 -4.83 20.94
N LYS A 99 14.03 -5.65 20.00
CA LYS A 99 15.46 -5.91 19.80
C LYS A 99 16.10 -4.89 18.87
N ASN A 100 15.31 -4.05 18.20
CA ASN A 100 15.75 -3.17 17.13
C ASN A 100 16.57 -3.92 16.06
N GLN A 101 16.08 -5.09 15.67
CA GLN A 101 16.77 -6.01 14.77
C GLN A 101 15.95 -6.28 13.54
N LEU A 102 16.57 -6.11 12.37
CA LEU A 102 15.99 -6.44 11.07
C LEU A 102 16.39 -7.86 10.66
N SER A 103 15.43 -8.64 10.17
CA SER A 103 15.62 -10.00 9.69
C SER A 103 14.81 -10.24 8.42
N ASN A 104 15.28 -11.18 7.60
CA ASN A 104 14.48 -11.76 6.52
C ASN A 104 14.14 -13.19 6.91
N ILE A 105 12.85 -13.51 6.98
CA ILE A 105 12.37 -14.79 7.48
C ILE A 105 11.58 -15.50 6.38
N GLY A 106 11.87 -16.77 6.17
CA GLY A 106 11.16 -17.68 5.27
C GLY A 106 11.92 -18.01 4.00
N SER A 107 11.35 -18.97 3.27
CA SER A 107 11.77 -19.41 1.95
C SER A 107 10.53 -19.67 1.12
N LEU A 108 9.87 -18.61 0.71
CA LEU A 108 8.65 -18.62 -0.10
C LEU A 108 8.99 -18.92 -1.57
N ASN A 109 7.99 -19.36 -2.33
CA ASN A 109 8.17 -19.62 -3.76
C ASN A 109 8.70 -18.41 -4.52
N VAL A 110 9.51 -18.66 -5.53
CA VAL A 110 9.99 -17.63 -6.47
C VAL A 110 8.84 -17.14 -7.34
N GLY A 111 8.76 -15.85 -7.56
CA GLY A 111 7.75 -15.24 -8.45
C GLY A 111 7.61 -13.75 -8.24
N ASP A 112 7.17 -13.07 -9.30
CA ASP A 112 6.95 -11.62 -9.31
C ASP A 112 5.55 -11.27 -8.86
N PHE A 113 5.44 -10.21 -8.05
CA PHE A 113 4.15 -9.66 -7.64
C PHE A 113 3.23 -10.69 -6.98
N LYS A 114 3.77 -11.54 -6.13
CA LYS A 114 3.01 -12.64 -5.48
C LYS A 114 1.91 -12.10 -4.58
N TRP A 115 2.28 -11.25 -3.63
CA TRP A 115 1.36 -10.64 -2.66
C TRP A 115 1.51 -9.13 -2.63
N SER A 116 0.48 -8.43 -2.16
CA SER A 116 0.45 -6.97 -2.05
C SER A 116 -0.43 -6.53 -0.90
N GLY A 117 0.18 -5.99 0.14
CA GLY A 117 -0.50 -5.72 1.40
C GLY A 117 -0.77 -6.97 2.21
N GLY A 118 -1.21 -6.78 3.43
CA GLY A 118 -1.50 -7.87 4.36
C GLY A 118 -2.23 -7.41 5.61
N CYS A 119 -2.53 -8.33 6.50
CA CYS A 119 -3.12 -8.04 7.80
C CYS A 119 -2.53 -8.94 8.89
N PHE A 120 -2.68 -8.51 10.13
CA PHE A 120 -2.42 -9.33 11.31
C PHE A 120 -3.74 -9.77 11.93
N PHE A 121 -3.93 -11.06 12.07
CA PHE A 121 -5.14 -11.63 12.66
C PHE A 121 -4.80 -12.88 13.45
N ASN A 122 -5.21 -12.93 14.73
CA ASN A 122 -4.99 -14.06 15.63
C ASN A 122 -3.54 -14.60 15.63
N GLY A 123 -2.56 -13.71 15.83
CA GLY A 123 -1.15 -14.11 15.93
C GLY A 123 -0.45 -14.38 14.60
N THR A 124 -1.17 -14.27 13.49
CA THR A 124 -0.68 -14.61 12.15
C THR A 124 -0.74 -13.40 11.22
N VAL A 125 0.32 -13.17 10.46
CA VAL A 125 0.34 -12.22 9.36
C VAL A 125 -0.11 -12.93 8.08
N TYR A 126 -1.07 -12.34 7.38
CA TYR A 126 -1.57 -12.83 6.10
C TYR A 126 -1.21 -11.86 4.99
N GLY A 127 -0.55 -12.34 3.93
CA GLY A 127 -0.25 -11.54 2.74
C GLY A 127 -1.30 -11.77 1.65
N PHE A 128 -1.86 -10.68 1.13
CA PHE A 128 -2.96 -10.72 0.17
C PHE A 128 -2.48 -11.10 -1.23
N PRO A 129 -3.01 -12.17 -1.85
CA PRO A 129 -2.60 -12.61 -3.18
C PRO A 129 -2.84 -11.52 -4.24
N ARG A 130 -1.85 -11.36 -5.13
CA ARG A 130 -1.89 -10.45 -6.28
C ARG A 130 -1.79 -11.22 -7.59
N LYS A 131 -0.68 -11.94 -7.82
CA LYS A 131 -0.51 -12.91 -8.92
C LYS A 131 -0.47 -14.35 -8.40
N SER A 132 -0.21 -14.54 -7.12
CA SER A 132 -0.30 -15.85 -6.48
C SER A 132 -1.76 -16.30 -6.38
N ASN A 133 -2.00 -17.61 -6.49
CA ASN A 133 -3.27 -18.24 -6.14
C ASN A 133 -3.31 -18.64 -4.66
N ASN A 134 -2.24 -18.38 -3.94
CA ASN A 134 -2.05 -18.77 -2.54
C ASN A 134 -2.08 -17.52 -1.64
N LEU A 135 -2.68 -17.66 -0.48
CA LEU A 135 -2.55 -16.74 0.63
C LEU A 135 -1.19 -16.98 1.31
N MET A 136 -0.40 -15.94 1.54
CA MET A 136 0.76 -16.04 2.40
C MET A 136 0.29 -16.07 3.85
N VAL A 137 0.82 -17.00 4.64
CA VAL A 137 0.49 -17.21 6.05
C VAL A 137 1.77 -17.24 6.87
N PHE A 138 1.91 -16.31 7.79
CA PHE A 138 3.07 -16.21 8.65
C PHE A 138 2.66 -16.20 10.13
N PRO A 139 2.64 -17.37 10.81
CA PRO A 139 2.31 -17.50 12.24
C PRO A 139 3.44 -16.95 13.12
N ILE A 140 3.63 -15.62 13.07
CA ILE A 140 4.76 -14.95 13.72
C ILE A 140 4.72 -15.07 15.25
N SER A 141 3.53 -15.15 15.84
CA SER A 141 3.38 -15.34 17.29
C SER A 141 3.86 -16.70 17.76
N ASP A 142 3.84 -17.70 16.88
CA ASP A 142 4.28 -19.06 17.16
C ASP A 142 5.76 -19.25 16.83
N GLY A 143 6.43 -18.22 16.29
CA GLY A 143 7.82 -18.28 15.85
C GLY A 143 8.05 -19.15 14.61
N LEU A 144 6.99 -19.47 13.87
CA LEU A 144 7.06 -20.28 12.65
C LEU A 144 7.37 -19.40 11.42
N PRO A 145 8.08 -19.94 10.41
CA PRO A 145 8.33 -19.19 9.17
C PRO A 145 7.04 -19.00 8.36
N PRO A 146 7.03 -18.05 7.40
CA PRO A 146 5.92 -17.90 6.47
C PRO A 146 5.80 -19.09 5.52
N ASP A 147 4.55 -19.43 5.16
CA ASP A 147 4.15 -20.50 4.25
C ASP A 147 3.02 -20.00 3.32
N GLU A 148 2.54 -20.84 2.42
CA GLU A 148 1.52 -20.53 1.43
C GLU A 148 0.34 -21.52 1.54
N ILE A 149 -0.88 -20.98 1.63
CA ILE A 149 -2.12 -21.77 1.64
C ILE A 149 -2.90 -21.52 0.34
N SER A 150 -3.24 -22.58 -0.38
CA SER A 150 -4.06 -22.49 -1.59
C SER A 150 -5.47 -21.98 -1.26
N LEU A 151 -5.95 -21.03 -2.06
CA LEU A 151 -7.31 -20.48 -1.96
C LEU A 151 -8.33 -21.22 -2.85
N GLU A 152 -7.91 -22.30 -3.50
CA GLU A 152 -8.74 -23.06 -4.46
C GLU A 152 -9.27 -22.19 -5.62
N ILE A 153 -8.57 -21.11 -5.93
CA ILE A 153 -8.83 -20.22 -7.06
C ILE A 153 -7.70 -20.37 -8.07
N SER A 154 -8.01 -20.20 -9.34
CA SER A 154 -7.00 -20.28 -10.40
C SER A 154 -7.06 -19.04 -11.28
N TYR A 155 -6.07 -18.19 -11.13
CA TYR A 155 -5.90 -17.02 -11.98
C TYR A 155 -4.60 -17.13 -12.78
N SER A 156 -4.70 -16.87 -14.07
CA SER A 156 -3.52 -16.84 -14.97
C SER A 156 -2.85 -15.48 -15.04
N LYS A 157 -3.41 -14.45 -14.36
CA LYS A 157 -2.98 -13.04 -14.43
C LYS A 157 -3.21 -12.37 -13.08
N GLU A 158 -2.72 -11.14 -12.95
CA GLU A 158 -3.00 -10.27 -11.83
C GLU A 158 -4.50 -9.90 -11.79
N HIS A 159 -5.21 -10.32 -10.75
CA HIS A 159 -6.65 -10.16 -10.62
C HIS A 159 -7.09 -9.27 -9.47
N HIS A 160 -6.33 -9.22 -8.38
CA HIS A 160 -6.62 -8.45 -7.17
C HIS A 160 -5.38 -7.68 -6.73
N TYR A 161 -5.56 -6.61 -5.96
CA TYR A 161 -4.45 -5.82 -5.45
C TYR A 161 -4.79 -5.17 -4.11
N GLY A 162 -3.97 -5.45 -3.09
CA GLY A 162 -4.24 -5.01 -1.73
C GLY A 162 -5.46 -5.69 -1.13
N GLY A 163 -6.01 -5.11 -0.11
CA GLY A 163 -7.19 -5.64 0.57
C GLY A 163 -7.29 -5.16 2.00
N VAL A 164 -8.33 -5.64 2.69
CA VAL A 164 -8.55 -5.41 4.12
C VAL A 164 -9.04 -6.67 4.78
N CYS A 165 -8.76 -6.78 6.08
CA CYS A 165 -9.28 -7.82 6.94
C CYS A 165 -10.22 -7.22 7.99
N THR A 166 -11.41 -7.79 8.14
CA THR A 166 -12.34 -7.40 9.21
C THR A 166 -11.91 -8.00 10.54
N LYS A 167 -12.45 -7.49 11.65
CA LYS A 167 -12.26 -8.04 13.00
C LYS A 167 -12.60 -9.52 13.12
N ASP A 168 -13.54 -9.99 12.27
CA ASP A 168 -13.97 -11.38 12.25
C ASP A 168 -13.07 -12.28 11.42
N GLY A 169 -12.00 -11.74 10.82
CA GLY A 169 -11.06 -12.49 9.98
C GLY A 169 -11.55 -12.71 8.56
N ILE A 170 -12.35 -11.78 8.03
CA ILE A 170 -12.78 -11.82 6.63
C ILE A 170 -11.95 -10.83 5.82
N ILE A 171 -11.20 -11.33 4.84
CA ILE A 171 -10.44 -10.51 3.89
C ILE A 171 -11.33 -10.12 2.72
N TYR A 172 -11.28 -8.85 2.32
CA TYR A 172 -11.87 -8.32 1.09
C TYR A 172 -10.78 -7.73 0.22
N GLN A 173 -10.61 -8.23 -1.01
CA GLN A 173 -9.64 -7.74 -1.97
C GLN A 173 -10.32 -7.09 -3.18
N PRO A 174 -9.95 -5.85 -3.51
CA PRO A 174 -10.49 -5.17 -4.68
C PRO A 174 -10.03 -5.83 -5.99
N PRO A 175 -10.85 -5.75 -7.04
CA PRO A 175 -10.49 -6.29 -8.35
C PRO A 175 -9.37 -5.47 -9.00
N ARG A 176 -8.43 -6.15 -9.64
CA ARG A 176 -7.50 -5.56 -10.59
C ARG A 176 -7.49 -6.42 -11.85
N ASN A 177 -8.12 -5.94 -12.91
CA ASN A 177 -8.45 -6.70 -14.13
C ASN A 177 -9.47 -7.85 -13.91
N SER A 178 -10.32 -7.72 -12.93
CA SER A 178 -11.42 -8.64 -12.61
C SER A 178 -12.77 -7.90 -12.55
N ASN A 179 -13.87 -8.62 -12.57
CA ASN A 179 -15.21 -8.12 -12.27
C ASN A 179 -15.74 -8.64 -10.94
N THR A 180 -14.87 -9.19 -10.11
CA THR A 180 -15.23 -9.74 -8.80
C THR A 180 -14.35 -9.17 -7.70
N ILE A 181 -14.92 -9.00 -6.51
CA ILE A 181 -14.19 -8.79 -5.25
C ILE A 181 -13.91 -10.18 -4.67
N LEU A 182 -12.69 -10.43 -4.25
CA LEU A 182 -12.35 -11.67 -3.56
C LEU A 182 -12.66 -11.53 -2.08
N LYS A 183 -13.42 -12.47 -1.52
CA LYS A 183 -13.76 -12.54 -0.09
C LYS A 183 -13.26 -13.85 0.48
N THR A 184 -12.32 -13.78 1.42
CA THR A 184 -11.69 -14.95 2.07
C THR A 184 -12.01 -14.97 3.56
N ASP A 185 -12.57 -16.04 4.04
CA ASP A 185 -12.83 -16.31 5.46
C ASP A 185 -11.65 -17.10 6.04
N LEU A 186 -10.84 -16.45 6.87
CA LEU A 186 -9.65 -17.03 7.49
C LEU A 186 -9.96 -18.13 8.51
N LYS A 187 -11.12 -18.05 9.18
CA LYS A 187 -11.50 -19.05 10.20
C LYS A 187 -11.94 -20.36 9.57
N ASN A 188 -12.61 -20.28 8.43
CA ASN A 188 -13.18 -21.44 7.75
C ASN A 188 -12.36 -21.86 6.52
N ASN A 189 -11.27 -21.14 6.21
CA ASN A 189 -10.45 -21.31 5.01
C ASN A 189 -11.29 -21.41 3.71
N LYS A 190 -12.26 -20.51 3.57
CA LYS A 190 -13.17 -20.45 2.42
C LYS A 190 -13.03 -19.15 1.68
N THR A 191 -12.93 -19.27 0.35
CA THR A 191 -12.85 -18.12 -0.54
C THR A 191 -14.05 -18.11 -1.48
N LYS A 192 -14.61 -16.93 -1.72
CA LYS A 192 -15.67 -16.71 -2.71
C LYS A 192 -15.47 -15.43 -3.47
N GLU A 193 -16.01 -15.36 -4.66
CA GLU A 193 -16.05 -14.16 -5.49
C GLU A 193 -17.40 -13.45 -5.38
N ILE A 194 -17.36 -12.13 -5.16
CA ILE A 194 -18.55 -11.27 -5.17
C ILE A 194 -18.58 -10.55 -6.50
N SER A 195 -19.56 -10.84 -7.35
CA SER A 195 -19.72 -10.17 -8.64
C SER A 195 -20.11 -8.71 -8.48
N ILE A 196 -19.39 -7.82 -9.19
CA ILE A 196 -19.62 -6.36 -9.15
C ILE A 196 -20.72 -5.96 -10.13
N SER A 197 -20.73 -6.54 -11.33
CA SER A 197 -21.70 -6.27 -12.36
C SER A 197 -21.99 -7.50 -13.22
N LYS A 198 -23.12 -7.48 -13.95
CA LYS A 198 -23.51 -8.58 -14.85
C LYS A 198 -22.81 -8.54 -16.21
N ASP A 199 -22.29 -7.41 -16.62
CA ASP A 199 -21.74 -7.15 -17.96
C ASP A 199 -20.30 -7.63 -18.16
N ARG A 200 -19.72 -8.32 -17.20
CA ARG A 200 -18.34 -8.85 -17.20
C ARG A 200 -17.26 -7.78 -17.48
N ARG A 201 -17.57 -6.50 -17.29
CA ARG A 201 -16.59 -5.43 -17.34
C ARG A 201 -15.48 -5.70 -16.30
N LYS A 202 -14.24 -5.52 -16.70
CA LYS A 202 -13.12 -5.59 -15.77
C LYS A 202 -12.93 -4.24 -15.10
N PHE A 203 -12.82 -4.27 -13.79
CA PHE A 203 -12.58 -3.11 -12.95
C PHE A 203 -11.11 -3.04 -12.56
N ARG A 204 -10.64 -1.85 -12.22
CA ARG A 204 -9.26 -1.59 -11.81
C ARG A 204 -9.26 -0.79 -10.52
N TYR A 205 -8.89 -1.48 -9.45
CA TYR A 205 -8.76 -0.92 -8.11
C TYR A 205 -7.45 -1.36 -7.50
N CYS A 206 -6.91 -0.56 -6.58
CA CYS A 206 -5.71 -0.86 -5.82
C CYS A 206 -5.90 -0.35 -4.39
N GLY A 207 -5.88 -1.25 -3.44
CA GLY A 207 -6.11 -0.93 -2.03
C GLY A 207 -7.57 -0.65 -1.68
N SER A 208 -7.83 -0.68 -0.41
CA SER A 208 -9.17 -0.52 0.15
C SER A 208 -9.11 -0.13 1.63
N ILE A 209 -10.16 0.38 2.29
CA ILE A 209 -10.26 0.75 3.72
C ILE A 209 -11.59 0.36 4.35
N ILE A 210 -11.52 -0.18 5.57
CA ILE A 210 -12.69 -0.34 6.42
C ILE A 210 -12.88 0.95 7.22
N HIS A 211 -13.99 1.59 6.99
CA HIS A 211 -14.34 2.78 7.76
C HIS A 211 -15.18 2.39 8.99
N PRO A 212 -15.14 3.17 10.12
CA PRO A 212 -15.94 2.92 11.32
C PRO A 212 -17.45 2.85 11.09
N ASN A 213 -17.95 3.39 9.97
CA ASN A 213 -19.35 3.22 9.56
C ASN A 213 -19.69 1.78 9.09
N GLY A 214 -18.71 0.88 9.10
CA GLY A 214 -18.85 -0.53 8.72
C GLY A 214 -18.78 -0.80 7.22
N LEU A 215 -18.49 0.20 6.39
CA LEU A 215 -18.34 0.05 4.95
C LEU A 215 -16.87 -0.07 4.55
N ILE A 216 -16.61 -0.75 3.44
CA ILE A 216 -15.28 -0.86 2.84
C ILE A 216 -15.25 0.00 1.58
N TYR A 217 -14.28 0.91 1.51
CA TYR A 217 -14.03 1.79 0.37
C TYR A 217 -12.82 1.27 -0.40
N MET A 218 -12.95 1.10 -1.71
CA MET A 218 -11.92 0.60 -2.61
C MET A 218 -11.48 1.70 -3.57
N PHE A 219 -10.16 1.88 -3.72
CA PHE A 219 -9.59 3.05 -4.39
C PHE A 219 -9.41 2.81 -5.87
N PRO A 220 -9.79 3.79 -6.73
CA PRO A 220 -9.69 3.66 -8.17
C PRO A 220 -8.23 3.60 -8.66
N GLU A 221 -8.01 2.73 -9.66
CA GLU A 221 -6.83 2.71 -10.51
C GLU A 221 -7.29 3.00 -11.94
N TYR A 222 -7.07 4.21 -12.45
CA TYR A 222 -7.45 4.69 -13.78
C TYR A 222 -8.94 4.56 -14.17
N MET A 223 -9.54 5.70 -14.48
CA MET A 223 -10.88 5.80 -15.07
C MET A 223 -11.98 5.04 -14.32
N GLU A 224 -11.90 5.00 -12.99
CA GLU A 224 -12.90 4.38 -12.13
C GLU A 224 -13.47 5.38 -11.11
N LYS A 225 -14.67 5.10 -10.61
CA LYS A 225 -15.23 5.75 -9.41
C LYS A 225 -14.73 5.03 -8.16
N VAL A 226 -14.81 5.67 -7.01
CA VAL A 226 -14.61 4.95 -5.73
C VAL A 226 -15.70 3.88 -5.60
N MET A 227 -15.30 2.65 -5.34
CA MET A 227 -16.21 1.53 -5.11
C MET A 227 -16.41 1.32 -3.61
N VAL A 228 -17.63 1.08 -3.21
CA VAL A 228 -17.99 0.84 -1.80
C VAL A 228 -18.73 -0.49 -1.70
N ILE A 229 -18.33 -1.31 -0.74
CA ILE A 229 -19.04 -2.56 -0.41
C ILE A 229 -19.53 -2.54 1.03
N ASN A 230 -20.75 -3.00 1.24
CA ASN A 230 -21.27 -3.30 2.56
C ASN A 230 -20.95 -4.76 2.90
N PRO A 231 -20.04 -5.06 3.84
CA PRO A 231 -19.63 -6.43 4.14
C PRO A 231 -20.70 -7.29 4.80
N LYS A 232 -21.78 -6.68 5.34
CA LYS A 232 -22.92 -7.41 5.92
C LYS A 232 -23.84 -7.97 4.87
N THR A 233 -23.93 -7.31 3.70
CA THR A 233 -24.90 -7.67 2.64
C THR A 233 -24.24 -8.05 1.32
N ASP A 234 -22.92 -7.87 1.21
CA ASP A 234 -22.10 -7.99 0.00
C ASP A 234 -22.59 -7.06 -1.17
N LYS A 235 -23.41 -6.04 -0.86
CA LYS A 235 -23.87 -5.06 -1.86
C LYS A 235 -22.77 -4.06 -2.19
N VAL A 236 -22.58 -3.85 -3.50
CA VAL A 236 -21.58 -2.93 -4.07
C VAL A 236 -22.29 -1.73 -4.70
N TYR A 237 -21.73 -0.53 -4.52
CA TYR A 237 -22.14 0.69 -5.20
C TYR A 237 -20.91 1.60 -5.44
N PHE A 238 -21.12 2.67 -6.20
CA PHE A 238 -20.05 3.57 -6.62
C PHE A 238 -20.35 5.01 -6.23
N ILE A 239 -19.34 5.76 -5.79
CA ILE A 239 -19.48 7.17 -5.41
C ILE A 239 -18.47 8.04 -6.14
N GLY A 240 -18.76 9.35 -6.21
CA GLY A 240 -17.91 10.35 -6.85
C GLY A 240 -17.96 10.28 -8.39
N LYS A 241 -17.07 11.07 -8.99
CA LYS A 241 -16.84 11.07 -10.45
C LYS A 241 -15.82 9.98 -10.83
N ILE A 242 -15.61 9.80 -12.12
CA ILE A 242 -14.51 8.96 -12.64
C ILE A 242 -13.19 9.70 -12.40
N PHE A 243 -12.23 9.02 -11.80
CA PHE A 243 -10.89 9.53 -11.55
C PHE A 243 -9.88 8.90 -12.50
N SER A 244 -9.01 9.72 -13.07
CA SER A 244 -7.80 9.28 -13.78
C SER A 244 -6.60 9.15 -12.82
N SER A 245 -6.87 8.88 -11.56
CA SER A 245 -5.88 8.79 -10.49
C SER A 245 -5.61 7.34 -10.09
N MET A 246 -4.44 7.10 -9.52
CA MET A 246 -4.07 5.84 -8.87
C MET A 246 -3.72 6.13 -7.42
N THR A 247 -4.56 5.66 -6.51
CA THR A 247 -4.34 5.75 -5.06
C THR A 247 -4.14 4.35 -4.53
N PHE A 248 -2.90 4.00 -4.17
CA PHE A 248 -2.59 2.64 -3.69
C PHE A 248 -3.11 2.39 -2.29
N ASP A 249 -3.15 3.43 -1.48
CA ASP A 249 -3.51 3.36 -0.07
C ASP A 249 -4.02 4.71 0.42
N ALA A 250 -4.84 4.69 1.46
CA ALA A 250 -5.42 5.87 2.08
C ALA A 250 -5.58 5.67 3.58
N CYS A 251 -5.79 6.73 4.32
CA CYS A 251 -6.09 6.69 5.74
C CYS A 251 -7.35 7.48 6.07
N ILE A 252 -7.90 7.25 7.25
CA ILE A 252 -9.02 8.02 7.79
C ILE A 252 -8.44 9.20 8.56
N GLY A 253 -8.78 10.42 8.16
CA GLY A 253 -8.40 11.62 8.88
C GLY A 253 -9.18 11.77 10.20
N TYR A 254 -8.72 12.67 11.07
CA TYR A 254 -9.40 12.95 12.34
C TYR A 254 -10.83 13.50 12.16
N ASP A 255 -11.15 14.02 10.97
CA ASP A 255 -12.48 14.49 10.58
C ASP A 255 -13.42 13.37 10.09
N GLY A 256 -12.97 12.14 10.13
CA GLY A 256 -13.70 10.97 9.69
C GLY A 256 -13.75 10.77 8.16
N ASN A 257 -13.13 11.64 7.37
CA ASN A 257 -13.03 11.46 5.93
C ASN A 257 -11.81 10.60 5.56
N ILE A 258 -11.82 10.04 4.35
CA ILE A 258 -10.72 9.21 3.84
C ILE A 258 -9.86 10.05 2.92
N TYR A 259 -8.52 9.93 3.06
CA TYR A 259 -7.53 10.67 2.29
C TYR A 259 -6.44 9.76 1.76
N GLY A 260 -6.11 9.91 0.45
CA GLY A 260 -5.06 9.13 -0.18
C GLY A 260 -4.27 9.95 -1.20
N PHE A 261 -2.95 10.05 -1.03
CA PHE A 261 -2.07 10.65 -2.01
C PHE A 261 -2.03 9.81 -3.29
N SER A 262 -2.04 10.48 -4.44
CA SER A 262 -1.94 9.78 -5.73
C SER A 262 -0.50 9.40 -6.05
N ALA A 263 -0.33 8.20 -6.63
CA ALA A 263 0.98 7.67 -7.02
C ALA A 263 1.48 8.28 -8.33
N TYR A 264 0.75 8.09 -9.41
CA TYR A 264 1.17 8.49 -10.76
C TYR A 264 0.40 9.68 -11.32
N SER A 265 -0.65 10.10 -10.66
CA SER A 265 -1.46 11.27 -11.03
C SER A 265 -1.30 12.39 -10.04
N ASN A 266 -1.94 13.51 -10.30
CA ASN A 266 -1.95 14.63 -9.40
C ASN A 266 -2.97 14.45 -8.27
N GLY A 267 -2.69 15.08 -7.14
CA GLY A 267 -3.66 15.34 -6.10
C GLY A 267 -3.72 14.31 -4.97
N ILE A 268 -4.66 14.57 -4.09
CA ILE A 268 -5.03 13.75 -2.94
C ILE A 268 -6.51 13.39 -3.12
N LEU A 269 -6.81 12.11 -3.17
CA LEU A 269 -8.19 11.63 -3.14
C LEU A 269 -8.77 11.93 -1.75
N LYS A 270 -9.89 12.67 -1.71
CA LYS A 270 -10.72 12.87 -0.53
C LYS A 270 -12.06 12.18 -0.73
N ILE A 271 -12.47 11.34 0.21
CA ILE A 271 -13.80 10.74 0.27
C ILE A 271 -14.51 11.31 1.49
N ASP A 272 -15.56 12.11 1.25
CA ASP A 272 -16.47 12.60 2.30
C ASP A 272 -17.50 11.49 2.54
N VAL A 273 -17.29 10.77 3.63
CA VAL A 273 -18.05 9.57 3.98
C VAL A 273 -19.49 9.93 4.35
N ASN A 274 -19.72 11.08 4.98
CA ASN A 274 -21.04 11.53 5.39
C ASN A 274 -21.90 12.00 4.19
N LYS A 275 -21.25 12.67 3.21
CA LYS A 275 -21.92 13.13 1.99
C LYS A 275 -21.94 12.09 0.88
N ASN A 276 -21.23 10.98 1.04
CA ASN A 276 -21.09 9.96 0.01
C ASN A 276 -20.48 10.50 -1.29
N THR A 277 -19.51 11.41 -1.18
CA THR A 277 -18.85 12.06 -2.32
C THR A 277 -17.35 11.79 -2.32
N ALA A 278 -16.75 11.87 -3.50
CA ALA A 278 -15.30 11.75 -3.66
C ALA A 278 -14.77 12.81 -4.63
N ASN A 279 -13.68 13.47 -4.26
CA ASN A 279 -13.05 14.54 -5.00
C ASN A 279 -11.51 14.43 -4.94
N MET A 280 -10.82 15.07 -5.90
CA MET A 280 -9.38 15.29 -5.83
C MET A 280 -9.11 16.67 -5.26
N LEU A 281 -8.24 16.74 -4.26
CA LEU A 281 -7.63 17.97 -3.75
C LEU A 281 -6.27 18.15 -4.43
N PHE A 282 -5.85 19.39 -4.68
CA PHE A 282 -4.54 19.71 -5.28
C PHE A 282 -4.28 18.94 -6.58
N ASP A 283 -5.26 18.90 -7.48
CA ASP A 283 -5.22 18.18 -8.74
C ASP A 283 -4.25 18.78 -9.77
N ASP A 284 -3.64 19.92 -9.45
CA ASP A 284 -2.52 20.55 -10.15
C ASP A 284 -1.13 20.06 -9.67
N LYS A 285 -1.04 19.32 -8.54
CA LYS A 285 0.22 18.93 -7.91
C LYS A 285 0.44 17.42 -7.95
N LYS A 286 1.66 17.02 -8.35
CA LYS A 286 2.11 15.64 -8.38
C LYS A 286 2.93 15.33 -7.13
N PHE A 287 2.60 14.23 -6.44
CA PHE A 287 3.24 13.85 -5.19
C PHE A 287 4.09 12.56 -5.32
N GLY A 288 3.69 11.61 -6.16
CA GLY A 288 4.43 10.36 -6.37
C GLY A 288 4.49 9.48 -5.13
N CYS A 289 3.41 9.43 -4.34
CA CYS A 289 3.34 8.66 -3.11
C CYS A 289 2.75 7.27 -3.34
N TYR A 290 3.36 6.23 -2.78
CA TYR A 290 2.90 4.84 -2.85
C TYR A 290 2.27 4.36 -1.54
N GLY A 291 1.54 5.24 -0.91
CA GLY A 291 0.78 5.01 0.30
C GLY A 291 0.45 6.32 1.00
N SER A 292 -0.49 6.23 1.93
CA SER A 292 -0.90 7.34 2.79
C SER A 292 -1.26 6.81 4.15
N ILE A 293 -0.79 7.48 5.18
CA ILE A 293 -0.98 7.03 6.56
C ILE A 293 -1.29 8.22 7.46
N LEU A 294 -2.05 7.98 8.51
CA LEU A 294 -2.34 9.02 9.49
C LEU A 294 -1.13 9.21 10.41
N GLY A 295 -0.62 10.43 10.45
CA GLY A 295 0.41 10.83 11.40
C GLY A 295 -0.16 11.04 12.81
N ALA A 296 0.71 10.97 13.81
CA ALA A 296 0.36 11.18 15.22
C ALA A 296 -0.29 12.55 15.52
N ASN A 297 -0.06 13.52 14.66
CA ASN A 297 -0.68 14.85 14.72
C ASN A 297 -2.06 14.95 14.07
N GLY A 298 -2.57 13.82 13.55
CA GLY A 298 -3.85 13.79 12.85
C GLY A 298 -3.80 14.22 11.39
N ASN A 299 -2.62 14.59 10.87
CA ASN A 299 -2.41 14.94 9.47
C ASN A 299 -2.12 13.69 8.62
N VAL A 300 -2.33 13.79 7.33
CA VAL A 300 -2.07 12.68 6.39
C VAL A 300 -0.65 12.74 5.87
N ILE A 301 0.10 11.68 6.04
CA ILE A 301 1.48 11.55 5.57
C ILE A 301 1.49 10.74 4.27
N GLY A 302 2.10 11.31 3.22
CA GLY A 302 2.33 10.62 1.95
C GLY A 302 3.62 9.80 2.00
N VAL A 303 3.50 8.49 1.83
CA VAL A 303 4.65 7.55 1.80
C VAL A 303 5.39 7.70 0.46
N PRO A 304 6.70 7.97 0.46
CA PRO A 304 7.44 8.25 -0.76
C PRO A 304 7.53 7.03 -1.66
N GLY A 305 7.05 7.16 -2.89
CA GLY A 305 7.21 6.18 -3.96
C GLY A 305 8.29 6.64 -4.94
N ASP A 306 7.88 7.20 -6.09
CA ASP A 306 8.80 7.73 -7.10
C ASP A 306 9.42 9.07 -6.68
N GLY A 307 8.68 9.87 -5.91
CA GLY A 307 9.19 11.13 -5.34
C GLY A 307 10.28 10.89 -4.28
N ASN A 308 11.11 11.90 -4.05
CA ASN A 308 12.13 11.91 -2.99
C ASN A 308 11.72 12.73 -1.78
N GLN A 309 10.45 13.11 -1.68
CA GLN A 309 9.92 13.93 -0.58
C GLN A 309 8.84 13.16 0.16
N ILE A 310 8.79 13.41 1.47
CA ILE A 310 7.70 12.99 2.33
C ILE A 310 6.81 14.22 2.53
N TYR A 311 5.55 14.05 2.22
CA TYR A 311 4.55 15.10 2.30
C TYR A 311 3.66 14.92 3.51
N GLU A 312 3.22 16.04 4.07
CA GLU A 312 2.18 16.10 5.08
C GLU A 312 1.03 16.96 4.57
N TYR A 313 -0.17 16.42 4.55
CA TYR A 313 -1.39 17.17 4.30
C TYR A 313 -2.06 17.51 5.63
N ASN A 314 -2.09 18.80 5.95
CA ASN A 314 -2.82 19.34 7.11
C ASN A 314 -4.30 19.48 6.74
N ILE A 315 -5.13 18.64 7.35
CA ILE A 315 -6.57 18.59 7.06
C ILE A 315 -7.26 19.88 7.47
N LYS A 316 -6.88 20.46 8.62
CA LYS A 316 -7.49 21.68 9.17
C LYS A 316 -7.17 22.92 8.34
N GLU A 317 -5.92 23.06 7.95
CA GLU A 317 -5.44 24.22 7.18
C GLU A 317 -5.63 24.05 5.68
N ASN A 318 -6.00 22.84 5.23
CA ASN A 318 -6.11 22.46 3.82
C ASN A 318 -4.85 22.80 3.01
N CYS A 319 -3.68 22.46 3.54
CA CYS A 319 -2.39 22.71 2.89
C CYS A 319 -1.48 21.49 2.92
N VAL A 320 -0.55 21.42 1.97
CA VAL A 320 0.46 20.36 1.89
C VAL A 320 1.83 20.97 2.14
N LYS A 321 2.60 20.34 3.02
CA LYS A 321 3.99 20.69 3.34
C LYS A 321 4.91 19.52 2.99
N VAL A 322 6.17 19.81 2.64
CA VAL A 322 7.25 18.82 2.61
C VAL A 322 7.82 18.76 4.01
N ILE A 323 7.79 17.57 4.63
CA ILE A 323 8.32 17.37 5.98
C ILE A 323 9.71 16.75 5.96
N ALA A 324 10.10 16.12 4.86
CA ALA A 324 11.45 15.60 4.67
C ALA A 324 11.78 15.37 3.21
N SER A 325 13.08 15.36 2.90
CA SER A 325 13.62 14.98 1.61
C SER A 325 14.58 13.80 1.77
N LEU A 326 14.41 12.78 0.92
CA LEU A 326 15.22 11.58 0.92
C LEU A 326 16.45 11.77 0.04
N GLU A 327 17.61 11.30 0.48
CA GLU A 327 18.83 11.29 -0.31
C GLU A 327 18.81 10.21 -1.41
N GLU A 328 18.09 9.12 -1.14
CA GLU A 328 17.97 8.00 -2.06
C GLU A 328 17.26 8.42 -3.35
N LYS A 329 17.91 8.18 -4.48
CA LYS A 329 17.36 8.44 -5.81
C LYS A 329 16.77 7.14 -6.39
N GLY A 330 15.86 7.27 -7.35
CA GLY A 330 15.26 6.13 -8.04
C GLY A 330 13.75 6.00 -7.77
N PRO A 331 13.07 5.17 -8.56
CA PRO A 331 11.63 4.92 -8.44
C PRO A 331 11.31 3.99 -7.28
N ALA A 332 10.06 4.01 -6.86
CA ALA A 332 9.46 3.03 -5.94
C ALA A 332 10.33 2.72 -4.69
N LYS A 333 10.84 3.75 -4.04
CA LYS A 333 11.69 3.58 -2.84
C LYS A 333 10.95 2.79 -1.78
N CYS A 334 9.72 3.19 -1.49
CA CYS A 334 8.82 2.52 -0.58
C CYS A 334 7.49 2.17 -1.27
N ALA A 335 6.82 1.13 -0.77
CA ALA A 335 5.45 0.78 -1.14
C ALA A 335 4.69 0.30 0.09
N GLY A 336 3.82 1.19 0.59
CA GLY A 336 3.10 1.00 1.84
C GLY A 336 3.92 1.33 3.08
N SER A 337 3.25 1.29 4.21
CA SER A 337 3.80 1.65 5.53
C SER A 337 3.09 0.87 6.64
N ALA A 338 3.61 0.98 7.85
CA ALA A 338 2.97 0.52 9.07
C ALA A 338 3.20 1.54 10.19
N VAL A 339 2.33 1.57 11.19
CA VAL A 339 2.44 2.44 12.36
C VAL A 339 2.50 1.57 13.62
N SER A 340 3.47 1.84 14.49
CA SER A 340 3.52 1.24 15.83
C SER A 340 2.70 2.03 16.84
N ASP A 341 2.47 1.43 18.03
CA ASP A 341 1.63 2.02 19.08
C ASP A 341 2.13 3.39 19.58
N ASP A 342 3.43 3.67 19.46
CA ASP A 342 4.02 4.96 19.76
C ASP A 342 3.84 6.01 18.65
N GLY A 343 3.18 5.65 17.55
CA GLY A 343 2.93 6.49 16.39
C GLY A 343 4.09 6.61 15.41
N THR A 344 5.14 5.84 15.59
CA THR A 344 6.24 5.79 14.61
C THR A 344 5.76 5.14 13.32
N ILE A 345 5.92 5.85 12.20
CA ILE A 345 5.61 5.35 10.86
C ILE A 345 6.86 4.71 10.27
N TYR A 346 6.70 3.51 9.73
CA TYR A 346 7.73 2.73 9.04
C TYR A 346 7.36 2.59 7.56
N CYS A 347 8.13 3.23 6.67
CA CYS A 347 7.93 3.10 5.23
C CYS A 347 8.61 1.83 4.74
N ILE A 348 7.85 0.95 4.08
CA ILE A 348 8.34 -0.37 3.65
C ILE A 348 9.12 -0.26 2.35
N PRO A 349 10.40 -0.69 2.32
CA PRO A 349 11.22 -0.59 1.12
C PRO A 349 10.72 -1.52 0.01
N ALA A 350 10.48 -0.96 -1.17
CA ALA A 350 10.11 -1.72 -2.37
C ALA A 350 11.34 -2.02 -3.25
N LEU A 351 11.79 -1.05 -4.03
CA LEU A 351 13.08 -1.10 -4.73
C LEU A 351 14.21 -0.52 -3.88
N GLY A 352 13.89 0.38 -2.96
CA GLY A 352 14.82 0.98 -2.02
C GLY A 352 15.41 -0.05 -1.05
N ASN A 353 16.54 0.32 -0.42
CA ASN A 353 17.27 -0.54 0.53
C ASN A 353 17.17 -0.04 1.97
N LYS A 354 16.35 0.99 2.23
CA LYS A 354 16.24 1.64 3.52
C LYS A 354 14.80 1.59 4.04
N ILE A 355 14.65 1.36 5.33
CA ILE A 355 13.39 1.58 6.04
C ILE A 355 13.43 3.01 6.55
N TYR A 356 12.55 3.86 6.05
CA TYR A 356 12.42 5.21 6.60
C TYR A 356 11.44 5.19 7.76
N MET A 357 11.87 5.79 8.89
CA MET A 357 11.08 5.90 10.10
C MET A 357 10.78 7.35 10.40
N LEU A 358 9.51 7.66 10.61
CA LEU A 358 9.07 8.98 11.05
C LEU A 358 8.57 8.85 12.48
N LYS A 359 9.32 9.42 13.41
CA LYS A 359 8.96 9.41 14.84
C LYS A 359 8.17 10.66 15.18
N PRO A 360 7.06 10.55 15.94
CA PRO A 360 6.37 11.71 16.46
C PRO A 360 7.26 12.46 17.45
N GLY A 361 7.02 13.76 17.62
CA GLY A 361 7.66 14.56 18.67
C GLY A 361 7.21 14.10 20.07
N GLU A 362 8.03 14.36 21.11
CA GLU A 362 7.79 13.88 22.49
C GLU A 362 6.50 14.39 23.15
N SER A 363 5.90 15.47 22.64
CA SER A 363 4.74 16.14 23.22
C SER A 363 3.38 15.57 22.77
N ILE A 364 3.33 14.56 21.92
CA ILE A 364 2.07 14.09 21.32
C ILE A 364 1.63 12.79 21.98
N LYS A 365 0.48 12.85 22.66
CA LYS A 365 -0.30 11.66 23.01
C LYS A 365 -1.17 11.30 21.81
N ILE A 366 -0.91 10.14 21.22
CA ILE A 366 -1.70 9.62 20.11
C ILE A 366 -2.95 8.98 20.69
N PRO A 367 -4.16 9.46 20.30
CA PRO A 367 -5.38 8.74 20.66
C PRO A 367 -5.35 7.33 20.09
N GLY A 368 -5.59 6.30 20.90
CA GLY A 368 -5.57 4.90 20.45
C GLY A 368 -6.52 4.60 19.30
N GLU A 369 -7.63 5.35 19.19
CA GLU A 369 -8.56 5.30 18.05
C GLU A 369 -7.93 5.75 16.73
N LEU A 370 -6.94 6.66 16.74
CA LEU A 370 -6.25 7.12 15.53
C LEU A 370 -5.18 6.13 15.07
N LEU A 371 -4.55 5.40 15.99
CA LEU A 371 -3.59 4.33 15.66
C LEU A 371 -4.26 3.16 14.94
N GLN A 372 -5.54 2.93 15.22
CA GLN A 372 -6.33 1.86 14.60
C GLN A 372 -6.78 2.19 13.17
N SER A 373 -6.63 3.42 12.72
CA SER A 373 -7.09 3.86 11.40
C SER A 373 -6.09 3.61 10.27
N SER A 374 -4.89 3.11 10.58
CA SER A 374 -3.91 2.80 9.55
C SER A 374 -4.15 1.42 8.93
N TYR A 375 -4.17 1.38 7.65
CA TYR A 375 -4.74 0.40 6.74
C TYR A 375 -4.05 -0.94 6.66
N PHE A 376 -2.73 -0.95 6.79
CA PHE A 376 -1.91 -2.16 6.76
C PHE A 376 -1.74 -2.79 8.14
N ASN A 377 -2.27 -2.17 9.15
CA ASN A 377 -2.25 -2.70 10.51
C ASN A 377 -3.57 -3.41 10.79
N GLY A 378 -3.87 -4.54 10.25
CA GLY A 378 -5.10 -5.33 10.39
C GLY A 378 -5.77 -5.42 11.79
N ASN A 379 -5.63 -4.38 12.59
CA ASN A 379 -6.22 -4.21 13.91
C ASN A 379 -7.51 -3.38 13.83
N TYR A 380 -8.56 -3.98 13.34
CA TYR A 380 -9.94 -3.59 13.60
C TYR A 380 -10.72 -4.73 14.23
#